data_7c56ea25563a206c3c08f85d2574d94d
#
_entry.id   7c56ea25563a206c3c08f85d2574d94d
#
_cell.length_a   1.000
_cell.length_b   1.000
_cell.length_c   1.000
_cell.angle_alpha   90.00
_cell.angle_beta   90.00
_cell.angle_gamma   90.00
#
_symmetry.space_group_name_H-M   'P 1'
#
loop_
_entity.id
_entity.type
_entity.pdbx_description
1 polymer ?
#
loop_
_entity_poly.entity_id
_entity_poly.type
_entity_poly.pdbx_seq_one_letter_code
_entity_poly.pdbx_strand_id
1 'polypeptide(L)'
;MKIAIIGYSGSGKSTLARHISKIMNIPVLHFDKVNWSFGWNEREHSEQLNIVREFLNKNSSWVIDGNYSKLFYEERMSGADKIIFMNFGRFNCLFRAIKRFRKYKGSTRADMGEGCPEKLDVKFIKWILIDGRNESNKQRYSNIIKKYDSKVIIIKNQKQLNKLYKLIEHGGEYEKSL
;
A
#
# COMPACT_ATOMS: atom_id res chain seq x y z
N MET A 1 -17.12 -4.36 -1.22
CA MET A 1 -15.77 -4.94 -1.26
C MET A 1 -14.76 -4.01 -0.58
N LYS A 2 -14.06 -4.49 0.43
CA LYS A 2 -13.05 -3.76 1.21
C LYS A 2 -11.68 -4.41 1.03
N ILE A 3 -10.69 -3.68 0.50
CA ILE A 3 -9.37 -4.25 0.15
C ILE A 3 -8.26 -3.46 0.84
N ALA A 4 -7.49 -4.13 1.70
CA ALA A 4 -6.28 -3.57 2.30
C ALA A 4 -5.03 -4.03 1.53
N ILE A 5 -4.15 -3.10 1.16
CA ILE A 5 -2.90 -3.41 0.45
C ILE A 5 -1.73 -3.01 1.35
N ILE A 6 -0.98 -4.00 1.79
CA ILE A 6 0.20 -3.83 2.64
C ILE A 6 1.46 -4.35 1.94
N GLY A 7 2.63 -4.03 2.47
CA GLY A 7 3.89 -4.53 1.92
C GLY A 7 5.00 -3.50 1.87
N TYR A 8 6.15 -3.91 1.36
CA TYR A 8 7.37 -3.13 1.39
C TYR A 8 7.33 -1.88 0.50
N SER A 9 8.07 -0.83 0.87
CA SER A 9 8.24 0.38 0.06
C SER A 9 8.83 0.03 -1.30
N GLY A 10 8.33 0.66 -2.36
CA GLY A 10 8.74 0.34 -3.75
C GLY A 10 8.11 -0.93 -4.35
N SER A 11 7.28 -1.69 -3.62
CA SER A 11 6.64 -2.91 -4.14
C SER A 11 5.53 -2.66 -5.16
N GLY A 12 4.98 -1.42 -5.25
CA GLY A 12 3.92 -1.04 -6.20
C GLY A 12 2.51 -1.03 -5.61
N LYS A 13 2.37 -0.97 -4.28
CA LYS A 13 1.06 -0.90 -3.58
C LYS A 13 0.12 0.16 -4.15
N SER A 14 0.58 1.40 -4.23
CA SER A 14 -0.26 2.51 -4.66
C SER A 14 -0.68 2.40 -6.13
N THR A 15 0.17 1.81 -6.98
CA THR A 15 -0.18 1.50 -8.37
C THR A 15 -1.30 0.46 -8.44
N LEU A 16 -1.18 -0.61 -7.64
CA LEU A 16 -2.21 -1.64 -7.55
C LEU A 16 -3.51 -1.07 -6.97
N ALA A 17 -3.43 -0.24 -5.91
CA ALA A 17 -4.59 0.38 -5.29
C ALA A 17 -5.39 1.24 -6.29
N ARG A 18 -4.72 2.08 -7.06
CA ARG A 18 -5.37 2.88 -8.11
C ARG A 18 -6.00 2.02 -9.20
N HIS A 19 -5.33 0.94 -9.61
CA HIS A 19 -5.87 0.02 -10.61
C HIS A 19 -7.16 -0.64 -10.12
N ILE A 20 -7.15 -1.20 -8.91
CA ILE A 20 -8.34 -1.81 -8.29
C ILE A 20 -9.47 -0.79 -8.17
N SER A 21 -9.18 0.39 -7.61
CA SER A 21 -10.15 1.48 -7.47
C SER A 21 -10.81 1.83 -8.79
N LYS A 22 -10.03 1.93 -9.87
CA LYS A 22 -10.53 2.25 -11.21
C LYS A 22 -11.43 1.15 -11.78
N ILE A 23 -10.99 -0.12 -11.70
CA ILE A 23 -11.75 -1.24 -12.30
C ILE A 23 -13.03 -1.52 -11.51
N MET A 24 -12.97 -1.48 -10.19
CA MET A 24 -14.12 -1.78 -9.33
C MET A 24 -15.00 -0.55 -9.04
N ASN A 25 -14.59 0.63 -9.49
CA ASN A 25 -15.27 1.91 -9.21
C ASN A 25 -15.54 2.13 -7.71
N ILE A 26 -14.51 1.86 -6.87
CA ILE A 26 -14.57 2.05 -5.41
C ILE A 26 -13.51 3.07 -4.95
N PRO A 27 -13.78 3.85 -3.89
CA PRO A 27 -12.85 4.88 -3.43
C PRO A 27 -11.54 4.30 -2.94
N VAL A 28 -10.44 5.05 -3.13
CA VAL A 28 -9.10 4.69 -2.68
C VAL A 28 -8.55 5.71 -1.68
N LEU A 29 -7.91 5.21 -0.61
CA LEU A 29 -7.16 6.02 0.34
C LEU A 29 -5.69 5.60 0.34
N HIS A 30 -4.82 6.54 -0.04
CA HIS A 30 -3.37 6.36 0.01
C HIS A 30 -2.83 6.92 1.33
N PHE A 31 -2.26 6.09 2.17
CA PHE A 31 -1.78 6.53 3.48
C PHE A 31 -0.55 7.44 3.42
N ASP A 32 0.25 7.36 2.37
CA ASP A 32 1.30 8.36 2.15
C ASP A 32 0.70 9.75 1.95
N LYS A 33 -0.49 9.87 1.33
CA LYS A 33 -1.22 11.13 1.19
C LYS A 33 -1.87 11.60 2.51
N VAL A 34 -2.24 10.68 3.37
CA VAL A 34 -2.73 10.99 4.72
C VAL A 34 -1.60 11.49 5.61
N ASN A 35 -0.44 10.83 5.56
CA ASN A 35 0.70 11.13 6.42
C ASN A 35 1.41 12.44 6.07
N TRP A 36 1.57 12.73 4.78
CA TRP A 36 2.34 13.88 4.31
C TRP A 36 1.41 15.01 3.85
N SER A 37 1.56 16.17 4.47
CA SER A 37 1.01 17.44 4.03
C SER A 37 1.98 18.15 3.08
N PHE A 38 1.68 19.38 2.69
CA PHE A 38 2.48 20.15 1.74
C PHE A 38 3.97 20.20 2.12
N GLY A 39 4.86 19.93 1.15
CA GLY A 39 6.31 20.07 1.33
C GLY A 39 6.98 19.00 2.21
N TRP A 40 6.44 17.78 2.30
CA TRP A 40 6.94 16.70 3.13
C TRP A 40 6.83 16.96 4.65
N ASN A 41 5.91 17.79 5.06
CA ASN A 41 5.59 17.96 6.47
C ASN A 41 4.70 16.80 6.93
N GLU A 42 5.06 16.17 8.03
CA GLU A 42 4.21 15.14 8.62
C GLU A 42 2.96 15.80 9.23
N ARG A 43 1.79 15.27 8.86
CA ARG A 43 0.51 15.76 9.34
C ARG A 43 0.34 15.35 10.80
N GLU A 44 -0.30 16.21 11.60
CA GLU A 44 -0.62 15.92 12.99
C GLU A 44 -1.42 14.61 13.10
N HIS A 45 -1.07 13.78 14.10
CA HIS A 45 -1.65 12.45 14.26
C HIS A 45 -3.18 12.46 14.44
N SER A 46 -3.70 13.44 15.16
CA SER A 46 -5.14 13.66 15.33
C SER A 46 -5.86 13.90 14.00
N GLU A 47 -5.26 14.70 13.13
CA GLU A 47 -5.79 14.98 11.80
C GLU A 47 -5.72 13.74 10.89
N GLN A 48 -4.61 12.99 10.95
CA GLN A 48 -4.50 11.71 10.25
C GLN A 48 -5.61 10.74 10.65
N LEU A 49 -5.88 10.61 11.96
CA LEU A 49 -6.94 9.76 12.49
C LEU A 49 -8.33 10.22 12.01
N ASN A 50 -8.60 11.52 12.00
CA ASN A 50 -9.87 12.06 11.53
C ASN A 50 -10.11 11.75 10.05
N ILE A 51 -9.11 11.98 9.19
CA ILE A 51 -9.19 11.68 7.75
C ILE A 51 -9.52 10.20 7.52
N VAL A 52 -8.83 9.30 8.22
CA VAL A 52 -9.05 7.85 8.06
C VAL A 52 -10.43 7.45 8.58
N ARG A 53 -10.85 7.97 9.75
CA ARG A 53 -12.17 7.70 10.33
C ARG A 53 -13.31 8.16 9.42
N GLU A 54 -13.24 9.39 8.92
CA GLU A 54 -14.21 9.91 7.97
C GLU A 54 -14.30 9.05 6.71
N PHE A 55 -13.14 8.66 6.16
CA PHE A 55 -13.10 7.79 4.99
C PHE A 55 -13.76 6.43 5.24
N LEU A 56 -13.45 5.78 6.36
CA LEU A 56 -14.03 4.49 6.74
C LEU A 56 -15.54 4.57 6.99
N ASN A 57 -16.01 5.63 7.63
CA ASN A 57 -17.43 5.83 7.92
C ASN A 57 -18.24 6.15 6.66
N LYS A 58 -17.67 6.91 5.73
CA LYS A 58 -18.34 7.34 4.49
C LYS A 58 -18.45 6.22 3.46
N ASN A 59 -17.56 5.24 3.49
CA ASN A 59 -17.41 4.28 2.39
C ASN A 59 -17.65 2.83 2.86
N SER A 60 -18.72 2.22 2.37
CA SER A 60 -19.01 0.79 2.58
C SER A 60 -18.07 -0.14 1.80
N SER A 61 -17.48 0.36 0.71
CA SER A 61 -16.48 -0.33 -0.11
C SER A 61 -15.25 0.57 -0.28
N TRP A 62 -14.04 0.01 -0.25
CA TRP A 62 -12.82 0.82 -0.35
C TRP A 62 -11.57 0.01 -0.70
N VAL A 63 -10.56 0.71 -1.22
CA VAL A 63 -9.17 0.25 -1.30
C VAL A 63 -8.31 1.16 -0.43
N ILE A 64 -7.54 0.58 0.49
CA ILE A 64 -6.61 1.33 1.33
C ILE A 64 -5.20 0.76 1.15
N ASP A 65 -4.23 1.60 0.79
CA ASP A 65 -2.82 1.18 0.73
C ASP A 65 -1.95 1.91 1.75
N GLY A 66 -1.11 1.14 2.41
CA GLY A 66 -0.13 1.62 3.37
C GLY A 66 -0.03 0.79 4.65
N ASN A 67 1.17 0.87 5.27
CA ASN A 67 1.51 0.03 6.44
C ASN A 67 1.34 0.73 7.79
N TYR A 68 0.82 1.93 7.82
CA TYR A 68 0.73 2.79 9.02
C TYR A 68 -0.02 2.11 10.16
N SER A 69 0.74 1.55 11.12
CA SER A 69 0.19 0.75 12.23
C SER A 69 -0.59 1.56 13.27
N LYS A 70 -0.35 2.87 13.33
CA LYS A 70 -1.05 3.77 14.27
C LYS A 70 -2.38 4.31 13.74
N LEU A 71 -2.76 3.96 12.48
CA LEU A 71 -3.96 4.49 11.83
C LEU A 71 -4.99 3.37 11.61
N PHE A 72 -5.75 3.04 12.65
CA PHE A 72 -6.82 2.03 12.62
C PHE A 72 -6.39 0.69 11.98
N TYR A 73 -5.17 0.22 12.31
CA TYR A 73 -4.57 -0.93 11.62
C TYR A 73 -5.40 -2.21 11.80
N GLU A 74 -5.75 -2.54 13.04
CA GLU A 74 -6.54 -3.74 13.34
C GLU A 74 -7.94 -3.66 12.72
N GLU A 75 -8.60 -2.50 12.80
CA GLU A 75 -9.92 -2.27 12.22
C GLU A 75 -9.89 -2.43 10.69
N ARG A 76 -8.88 -1.89 10.02
CA ARG A 76 -8.70 -2.04 8.57
C ARG A 76 -8.42 -3.49 8.16
N MET A 77 -7.57 -4.20 8.93
CA MET A 77 -7.24 -5.59 8.62
C MET A 77 -8.43 -6.52 8.91
N SER A 78 -9.12 -6.32 10.05
CA SER A 78 -10.30 -7.13 10.40
C SER A 78 -11.47 -6.86 9.45
N GLY A 79 -11.73 -5.59 9.12
CA GLY A 79 -12.81 -5.16 8.26
C GLY A 79 -12.59 -5.38 6.76
N ALA A 80 -11.36 -5.69 6.32
CA ALA A 80 -11.09 -5.98 4.92
C ALA A 80 -11.65 -7.34 4.49
N ASP A 81 -12.24 -7.43 3.31
CA ASP A 81 -12.64 -8.69 2.67
C ASP A 81 -11.41 -9.41 2.10
N LYS A 82 -10.43 -8.64 1.58
CA LYS A 82 -9.15 -9.15 1.09
C LYS A 82 -7.99 -8.28 1.56
N ILE A 83 -6.87 -8.93 1.91
CA ILE A 83 -5.61 -8.30 2.29
C ILE A 83 -4.55 -8.71 1.29
N ILE A 84 -4.05 -7.77 0.49
CA ILE A 84 -3.02 -8.05 -0.52
C ILE A 84 -1.66 -7.65 0.06
N PHE A 85 -0.80 -8.63 0.31
CA PHE A 85 0.55 -8.42 0.80
C PHE A 85 1.55 -8.41 -0.36
N MET A 86 2.07 -7.23 -0.69
CA MET A 86 3.09 -7.02 -1.72
C MET A 86 4.49 -7.34 -1.18
N ASN A 87 4.85 -8.63 -1.16
CA ASN A 87 6.09 -9.18 -0.59
C ASN A 87 7.21 -9.31 -1.63
N PHE A 88 7.50 -8.26 -2.36
CA PHE A 88 8.60 -8.25 -3.33
C PHE A 88 9.98 -8.22 -2.66
N GLY A 89 10.97 -8.87 -3.28
CA GLY A 89 12.36 -8.82 -2.84
C GLY A 89 12.93 -7.40 -2.83
N ARG A 90 13.92 -7.14 -1.94
CA ARG A 90 14.48 -5.79 -1.70
C ARG A 90 15.05 -5.13 -2.95
N PHE A 91 15.77 -5.87 -3.78
CA PHE A 91 16.34 -5.33 -5.02
C PHE A 91 15.27 -5.01 -6.07
N ASN A 92 14.21 -5.81 -6.18
CA ASN A 92 13.07 -5.51 -7.02
C ASN A 92 12.36 -4.22 -6.57
N CYS A 93 12.20 -4.03 -5.26
CA CYS A 93 11.63 -2.80 -4.70
C CYS A 93 12.51 -1.58 -5.00
N LEU A 94 13.83 -1.70 -4.84
CA LEU A 94 14.76 -0.63 -5.16
C LEU A 94 14.75 -0.27 -6.65
N PHE A 95 14.83 -1.27 -7.53
CA PHE A 95 14.76 -1.04 -8.98
C PHE A 95 13.48 -0.30 -9.40
N ARG A 96 12.33 -0.71 -8.84
CA ARG A 96 11.05 -0.03 -9.07
C ARG A 96 11.04 1.39 -8.51
N ALA A 97 11.64 1.63 -7.34
CA ALA A 97 11.77 2.97 -6.77
C ALA A 97 12.65 3.88 -7.63
N ILE A 98 13.77 3.37 -8.18
CA ILE A 98 14.63 4.09 -9.13
C ILE A 98 13.85 4.44 -10.41
N LYS A 99 13.15 3.46 -11.00
CA LYS A 99 12.33 3.68 -12.21
C LYS A 99 11.24 4.74 -11.96
N ARG A 100 10.60 4.67 -10.80
CA ARG A 100 9.58 5.63 -10.36
C ARG A 100 10.18 7.03 -10.21
N PHE A 101 11.32 7.14 -9.51
CA PHE A 101 12.03 8.42 -9.34
C PHE A 101 12.39 9.05 -10.69
N ARG A 102 12.94 8.27 -11.65
CA ARG A 102 13.26 8.77 -12.98
C ARG A 102 12.03 9.30 -13.73
N LYS A 103 10.88 8.61 -13.57
CA LYS A 103 9.63 9.01 -14.22
C LYS A 103 9.00 10.27 -13.63
N TYR A 104 9.12 10.47 -12.30
CA TYR A 104 8.42 11.53 -11.56
C TYR A 104 9.37 12.56 -10.94
N LYS A 105 10.64 12.57 -11.35
CA LYS A 105 11.63 13.54 -10.83
C LYS A 105 11.09 14.97 -10.97
N GLY A 106 11.11 15.70 -9.86
CA GLY A 106 10.62 17.09 -9.81
C GLY A 106 9.10 17.25 -9.82
N SER A 107 8.33 16.17 -9.81
CA SER A 107 6.87 16.21 -9.75
C SER A 107 6.30 15.44 -8.55
N THR A 108 5.12 15.83 -8.10
CA THR A 108 4.36 15.13 -7.05
C THR A 108 3.41 14.12 -7.69
N ARG A 109 3.40 12.89 -7.16
CA ARG A 109 2.48 11.84 -7.62
C ARG A 109 1.08 12.04 -7.03
N ALA A 110 0.06 11.58 -7.72
CA ALA A 110 -1.34 11.67 -7.27
C ALA A 110 -1.63 10.87 -5.97
N ASP A 111 -0.80 9.88 -5.63
CA ASP A 111 -0.87 9.05 -4.42
C ASP A 111 0.02 9.59 -3.28
N MET A 112 0.49 10.84 -3.39
CA MET A 112 1.36 11.51 -2.42
C MET A 112 0.74 12.82 -1.94
N GLY A 113 1.17 13.33 -0.78
CA GLY A 113 0.80 14.65 -0.31
C GLY A 113 1.16 15.74 -1.32
N GLU A 114 0.37 16.79 -1.37
CA GLU A 114 0.61 17.93 -2.27
C GLU A 114 1.96 18.58 -1.99
N GLY A 115 2.67 19.03 -3.04
CA GLY A 115 3.99 19.62 -2.86
C GLY A 115 5.08 18.66 -2.35
N CYS A 116 4.85 17.34 -2.43
CA CYS A 116 5.83 16.32 -2.05
C CYS A 116 6.46 15.68 -3.31
N PRO A 117 7.45 16.32 -3.95
CA PRO A 117 8.08 15.79 -5.15
C PRO A 117 8.78 14.45 -4.86
N GLU A 118 8.81 13.57 -5.85
CA GLU A 118 9.42 12.24 -5.69
C GLU A 118 10.87 12.34 -5.26
N LYS A 119 11.24 11.59 -4.21
CA LYS A 119 12.59 11.53 -3.64
C LYS A 119 13.17 10.12 -3.73
N LEU A 120 14.48 10.06 -3.94
CA LEU A 120 15.27 8.83 -3.84
C LEU A 120 16.61 9.16 -3.18
N ASP A 121 16.56 9.53 -1.91
CA ASP A 121 17.74 9.81 -1.10
C ASP A 121 18.33 8.53 -0.46
N VAL A 122 19.52 8.65 0.10
CA VAL A 122 20.23 7.53 0.77
C VAL A 122 19.39 6.95 1.92
N LYS A 123 18.67 7.79 2.66
CA LYS A 123 17.80 7.36 3.77
C LYS A 123 16.67 6.46 3.26
N PHE A 124 16.05 6.82 2.15
CA PHE A 124 14.98 6.02 1.56
C PHE A 124 15.51 4.71 0.92
N ILE A 125 16.70 4.75 0.30
CA ILE A 125 17.38 3.54 -0.20
C ILE A 125 17.66 2.58 0.95
N LYS A 126 18.24 3.08 2.06
CA LYS A 126 18.49 2.28 3.27
C LYS A 126 17.19 1.69 3.83
N TRP A 127 16.12 2.48 3.87
CA TRP A 127 14.80 2.01 4.27
C TRP A 127 14.30 0.83 3.40
N ILE A 128 14.41 0.92 2.08
CA ILE A 128 13.98 -0.15 1.18
C ILE A 128 14.78 -1.43 1.38
N LEU A 129 16.10 -1.30 1.55
CA LEU A 129 17.02 -2.44 1.60
C LEU A 129 17.11 -3.09 2.98
N ILE A 130 17.05 -2.30 4.06
CA ILE A 130 17.40 -2.72 5.43
C ILE A 130 16.30 -2.36 6.43
N ASP A 131 16.11 -1.07 6.74
CA ASP A 131 15.35 -0.62 7.92
C ASP A 131 13.85 -0.99 7.82
N GLY A 132 13.27 -0.88 6.63
CA GLY A 132 11.88 -1.28 6.38
C GLY A 132 11.64 -2.80 6.41
N ARG A 133 12.71 -3.59 6.57
CA ARG A 133 12.70 -5.06 6.61
C ARG A 133 13.25 -5.62 7.93
N ASN A 134 13.23 -4.83 8.98
CA ASN A 134 13.61 -5.25 10.32
C ASN A 134 12.68 -6.34 10.87
N GLU A 135 13.09 -6.99 11.97
CA GLU A 135 12.32 -8.09 12.55
C GLU A 135 10.91 -7.66 13.00
N SER A 136 10.75 -6.46 13.53
CA SER A 136 9.42 -5.93 13.92
C SER A 136 8.46 -5.86 12.73
N ASN A 137 8.92 -5.36 11.58
CA ASN A 137 8.09 -5.30 10.37
C ASN A 137 7.78 -6.70 9.81
N LYS A 138 8.76 -7.61 9.80
CA LYS A 138 8.56 -9.00 9.39
C LYS A 138 7.55 -9.71 10.30
N GLN A 139 7.69 -9.55 11.61
CA GLN A 139 6.79 -10.12 12.60
C GLN A 139 5.35 -9.61 12.43
N ARG A 140 5.18 -8.30 12.17
CA ARG A 140 3.87 -7.71 11.89
C ARG A 140 3.21 -8.36 10.67
N TYR A 141 3.93 -8.52 9.56
CA TYR A 141 3.39 -9.21 8.38
C TYR A 141 3.07 -10.67 8.65
N SER A 142 3.95 -11.38 9.39
CA SER A 142 3.71 -12.77 9.78
C SER A 142 2.45 -12.91 10.63
N ASN A 143 2.23 -12.00 11.59
CA ASN A 143 1.04 -11.99 12.43
C ASN A 143 -0.24 -11.76 11.61
N ILE A 144 -0.22 -10.83 10.63
CA ILE A 144 -1.34 -10.60 9.73
C ILE A 144 -1.64 -11.84 8.88
N ILE A 145 -0.62 -12.47 8.32
CA ILE A 145 -0.79 -13.69 7.53
C ILE A 145 -1.42 -14.81 8.37
N LYS A 146 -0.93 -14.99 9.60
CA LYS A 146 -1.47 -16.03 10.51
C LYS A 146 -2.89 -15.71 10.96
N LYS A 147 -3.16 -14.45 11.36
CA LYS A 147 -4.46 -14.03 11.92
C LYS A 147 -5.57 -14.01 10.87
N TYR A 148 -5.24 -13.65 9.62
CA TYR A 148 -6.20 -13.43 8.54
C TYR A 148 -5.94 -14.33 7.31
N ASP A 149 -5.42 -15.53 7.52
CA ASP A 149 -4.99 -16.47 6.47
C ASP A 149 -6.02 -16.64 5.34
N SER A 150 -7.32 -16.75 5.67
CA SER A 150 -8.40 -16.98 4.70
C SER A 150 -8.58 -15.83 3.69
N LYS A 151 -8.14 -14.62 4.01
CA LYS A 151 -8.31 -13.43 3.18
C LYS A 151 -7.00 -12.76 2.72
N VAL A 152 -5.84 -13.34 3.09
CA VAL A 152 -4.54 -12.82 2.67
C VAL A 152 -4.09 -13.41 1.34
N ILE A 153 -3.72 -12.53 0.40
CA ILE A 153 -3.11 -12.87 -0.89
C ILE A 153 -1.68 -12.35 -0.90
N ILE A 154 -0.68 -13.23 -1.08
CA ILE A 154 0.73 -12.85 -1.06
C ILE A 154 1.26 -12.76 -2.49
N ILE A 155 1.77 -11.58 -2.88
CA ILE A 155 2.37 -11.31 -4.18
C ILE A 155 3.87 -11.11 -4.02
N LYS A 156 4.67 -12.07 -4.51
CA LYS A 156 6.13 -12.09 -4.35
C LYS A 156 6.90 -11.59 -5.58
N ASN A 157 6.28 -11.62 -6.75
CA ASN A 157 6.94 -11.30 -8.02
C ASN A 157 5.98 -10.71 -9.06
N GLN A 158 6.54 -10.26 -10.19
CA GLN A 158 5.77 -9.62 -11.27
C GLN A 158 4.79 -10.58 -11.95
N LYS A 159 5.14 -11.88 -12.07
CA LYS A 159 4.25 -12.88 -12.71
C LYS A 159 2.95 -13.02 -11.91
N GLN A 160 3.06 -13.13 -10.58
CA GLN A 160 1.90 -13.19 -9.69
C GLN A 160 1.10 -11.88 -9.73
N LEU A 161 1.78 -10.73 -9.75
CA LEU A 161 1.10 -9.43 -9.87
C LEU A 161 0.33 -9.32 -11.19
N ASN A 162 0.92 -9.76 -12.31
CA ASN A 162 0.24 -9.75 -13.60
C ASN A 162 -0.98 -10.69 -13.63
N LYS A 163 -0.88 -11.85 -12.97
CA LYS A 163 -2.01 -12.77 -12.80
C LYS A 163 -3.13 -12.10 -11.99
N LEU A 164 -2.77 -11.41 -10.91
CA LEU A 164 -3.74 -10.65 -10.11
C LEU A 164 -4.42 -9.54 -10.92
N TYR A 165 -3.71 -8.78 -11.73
CA TYR A 165 -4.30 -7.75 -12.61
C TYR A 165 -5.35 -8.36 -13.55
N LYS A 166 -5.02 -9.47 -14.22
CA LYS A 166 -5.96 -10.15 -15.10
C LYS A 166 -7.21 -10.64 -14.38
N LEU A 167 -7.08 -11.20 -13.17
CA LEU A 167 -8.23 -11.62 -12.36
C LEU A 167 -9.13 -10.44 -12.00
N ILE A 168 -8.55 -9.30 -11.63
CA ILE A 168 -9.31 -8.07 -11.31
C ILE A 168 -10.07 -7.57 -12.55
N GLU A 169 -9.43 -7.55 -13.71
CA GLU A 169 -10.00 -7.07 -14.97
C GLU A 169 -11.16 -7.96 -15.48
N HIS A 170 -11.10 -9.26 -15.22
CA HIS A 170 -12.11 -10.23 -15.69
C HIS A 170 -13.16 -10.58 -14.61
N GLY A 171 -13.20 -9.88 -13.47
CA GLY A 171 -14.15 -10.15 -12.39
C GLY A 171 -13.99 -11.51 -11.71
N GLY A 172 -12.80 -12.13 -11.86
CA GLY A 172 -12.50 -13.43 -11.29
C GLY A 172 -12.37 -13.41 -9.76
N GLU A 173 -12.66 -14.56 -9.13
CA GLU A 173 -12.46 -14.72 -7.68
C GLU A 173 -10.97 -14.68 -7.32
N TYR A 174 -10.68 -13.99 -6.22
CA TYR A 174 -9.32 -13.88 -5.66
C TYR A 174 -8.96 -15.19 -4.92
N GLU A 175 -8.42 -16.18 -5.62
CA GLU A 175 -7.95 -17.40 -5.00
C GLU A 175 -6.60 -17.19 -4.27
N LYS A 176 -6.39 -17.99 -3.18
CA LYS A 176 -5.13 -17.99 -2.40
C LYS A 176 -3.90 -18.39 -3.22
N SER A 177 -4.07 -19.11 -4.31
CA SER A 177 -3.01 -19.70 -5.13
C SER A 177 -2.67 -18.85 -6.36
N LEU A 178 -2.08 -17.66 -6.15
CA LEU A 178 -1.51 -16.86 -7.23
C LEU A 178 -0.06 -17.23 -7.53
#